data_52fa49fb7d593324b0514bce0c52f540
#
_entry.id   52fa49fb7d593324b0514bce0c52f540
#
_cell.length_a   1.000
_cell.length_b   1.000
_cell.length_c   1.000
_cell.angle_alpha   90.00
_cell.angle_beta   90.00
_cell.angle_gamma   90.00
#
_symmetry.space_group_name_H-M   'P 1'
#
loop_
_entity.id
_entity.type
_entity.pdbx_description
1 polymer ?
#
loop_
_entity_poly.entity_id
_entity_poly.type
_entity_poly.pdbx_seq_one_letter_code
_entity_poly.pdbx_strand_id
1 'polypeptide(L)'
;MSKLNYGCQGLVAVISGGSSGIGLAAAAKLASDGARVYILGRSLARGEAAVRQLFEKTGQQVVFVACDITSAGSCKAALAKISEHEKSLLQKQQAHIDILINSAGVYEEQRLENMSEADYDAIMDTNVKGTLLLTQACLPLMYEGGNIVNIASDAGVNGNYGCPVYCASKGAVVALTRALALDLAPAIRVNCVCPADVDTPLLARQLVDANGGYTLADMAAAYPLGRIGRAEEIAHVICSVASPANSFMTGSIITVDGGITAG
;
A
#
# COMPACT_ATOMS: atom_id res chain seq x y z
N MET A 1 -9.45 -25.96 1.04
CA MET A 1 -8.26 -25.25 0.51
C MET A 1 -7.32 -25.00 1.67
N SER A 2 -6.06 -25.41 1.62
CA SER A 2 -5.07 -25.11 2.63
C SER A 2 -4.93 -23.60 2.76
N LYS A 3 -4.92 -23.10 3.99
CA LYS A 3 -4.70 -21.67 4.26
C LYS A 3 -3.29 -21.32 3.77
N LEU A 4 -3.16 -20.38 2.84
CA LEU A 4 -1.84 -19.90 2.40
C LEU A 4 -1.12 -19.32 3.62
N ASN A 5 0.12 -19.74 3.83
CA ASN A 5 0.99 -19.24 4.89
C ASN A 5 2.11 -18.41 4.26
N TYR A 6 2.19 -17.14 4.66
CA TYR A 6 3.24 -16.23 4.19
C TYR A 6 4.45 -16.19 5.13
N GLY A 7 4.41 -16.90 6.26
CA GLY A 7 5.46 -16.93 7.27
C GLY A 7 5.54 -15.64 8.08
N CYS A 8 4.44 -14.90 8.19
CA CYS A 8 4.42 -13.61 8.89
C CYS A 8 3.95 -13.71 10.35
N GLN A 9 3.81 -14.92 10.89
CA GLN A 9 3.39 -15.13 12.27
C GLN A 9 4.32 -14.41 13.27
N GLY A 10 3.73 -13.57 14.11
CA GLY A 10 4.46 -12.81 15.13
C GLY A 10 5.19 -11.57 14.62
N LEU A 11 5.26 -11.34 13.30
CA LEU A 11 5.84 -10.13 12.72
C LEU A 11 4.95 -8.91 12.95
N VAL A 12 5.55 -7.73 12.98
CA VAL A 12 4.86 -6.44 13.08
C VAL A 12 4.76 -5.81 11.71
N ALA A 13 3.53 -5.58 11.25
CA ALA A 13 3.24 -4.96 9.97
C ALA A 13 2.55 -3.60 10.13
N VAL A 14 3.08 -2.58 9.48
CA VAL A 14 2.48 -1.23 9.40
C VAL A 14 2.00 -0.99 7.97
N ILE A 15 0.74 -0.58 7.81
CA ILE A 15 0.09 -0.45 6.50
C ILE A 15 -0.57 0.93 6.38
N SER A 16 -0.04 1.81 5.53
CA SER A 16 -0.73 3.04 5.18
C SER A 16 -1.90 2.77 4.23
N GLY A 17 -2.99 3.52 4.36
CA GLY A 17 -4.21 3.26 3.58
C GLY A 17 -4.91 1.95 3.95
N GLY A 18 -4.61 1.38 5.11
CA GLY A 18 -5.13 0.07 5.57
C GLY A 18 -6.62 0.05 5.93
N SER A 19 -7.32 1.18 5.84
CA SER A 19 -8.74 1.27 6.16
C SER A 19 -9.69 1.00 4.98
N SER A 20 -9.18 0.72 3.77
CA SER A 20 -9.99 0.41 2.58
C SER A 20 -9.18 -0.29 1.50
N GLY A 21 -9.86 -0.85 0.51
CA GLY A 21 -9.28 -1.37 -0.72
C GLY A 21 -8.14 -2.37 -0.53
N ILE A 22 -7.07 -2.19 -1.29
CA ILE A 22 -5.90 -3.08 -1.31
C ILE A 22 -5.23 -3.15 0.08
N GLY A 23 -5.05 -2.00 0.75
CA GLY A 23 -4.42 -1.96 2.08
C GLY A 23 -5.21 -2.73 3.13
N LEU A 24 -6.55 -2.62 3.11
CA LEU A 24 -7.43 -3.39 4.01
C LEU A 24 -7.36 -4.89 3.72
N ALA A 25 -7.34 -5.27 2.44
CA ALA A 25 -7.21 -6.67 2.04
C ALA A 25 -5.86 -7.27 2.45
N ALA A 26 -4.76 -6.48 2.33
CA ALA A 26 -3.43 -6.89 2.80
C ALA A 26 -3.40 -7.03 4.33
N ALA A 27 -4.02 -6.09 5.06
CA ALA A 27 -4.16 -6.16 6.51
C ALA A 27 -4.89 -7.45 6.95
N ALA A 28 -6.00 -7.80 6.29
CA ALA A 28 -6.74 -9.02 6.55
C ALA A 28 -5.88 -10.28 6.34
N LYS A 29 -5.10 -10.35 5.28
CA LYS A 29 -4.26 -11.51 4.98
C LYS A 29 -3.12 -11.66 5.99
N LEU A 30 -2.39 -10.57 6.31
CA LEU A 30 -1.31 -10.58 7.28
C LEU A 30 -1.83 -10.91 8.70
N ALA A 31 -2.95 -10.32 9.12
CA ALA A 31 -3.58 -10.66 10.39
C ALA A 31 -3.98 -12.13 10.45
N SER A 32 -4.59 -12.67 9.37
CA SER A 32 -4.94 -14.09 9.28
C SER A 32 -3.72 -15.03 9.29
N ASP A 33 -2.55 -14.54 8.91
CA ASP A 33 -1.27 -15.26 8.97
C ASP A 33 -0.57 -15.13 10.33
N GLY A 34 -1.17 -14.39 11.27
CA GLY A 34 -0.70 -14.22 12.65
C GLY A 34 0.25 -13.05 12.87
N ALA A 35 0.36 -12.12 11.92
CA ALA A 35 1.08 -10.88 12.12
C ALA A 35 0.31 -9.93 13.05
N ARG A 36 1.02 -9.11 13.82
CA ARG A 36 0.48 -7.95 14.52
C ARG A 36 0.39 -6.80 13.53
N VAL A 37 -0.82 -6.33 13.24
CA VAL A 37 -1.07 -5.40 12.15
C VAL A 37 -1.52 -4.05 12.69
N TYR A 38 -0.85 -3.00 12.23
CA TYR A 38 -1.19 -1.59 12.44
C TYR A 38 -1.63 -0.98 11.12
N ILE A 39 -2.85 -0.45 11.06
CA ILE A 39 -3.36 0.25 9.89
C ILE A 39 -3.37 1.75 10.14
N LEU A 40 -2.85 2.51 9.17
CA LEU A 40 -2.75 3.97 9.23
C LEU A 40 -3.76 4.63 8.28
N GLY A 41 -4.35 5.72 8.72
CA GLY A 41 -5.25 6.54 7.91
C GLY A 41 -5.66 7.82 8.61
N ARG A 42 -6.25 8.77 7.88
CA ARG A 42 -6.64 10.09 8.42
C ARG A 42 -7.96 10.07 9.19
N SER A 43 -8.89 9.21 8.81
CA SER A 43 -10.25 9.20 9.34
C SER A 43 -10.39 8.17 10.47
N LEU A 44 -10.62 8.65 11.70
CA LEU A 44 -10.87 7.80 12.86
C LEU A 44 -12.07 6.86 12.63
N ALA A 45 -13.19 7.41 12.16
CA ALA A 45 -14.41 6.63 11.93
C ALA A 45 -14.21 5.49 10.91
N ARG A 46 -13.49 5.75 9.79
CA ARG A 46 -13.15 4.70 8.82
C ARG A 46 -12.15 3.69 9.39
N GLY A 47 -11.20 4.15 10.19
CA GLY A 47 -10.24 3.29 10.84
C GLY A 47 -10.89 2.32 11.82
N GLU A 48 -11.79 2.80 12.67
CA GLU A 48 -12.54 1.98 13.62
C GLU A 48 -13.47 0.97 12.93
N ALA A 49 -14.14 1.40 11.84
CA ALA A 49 -14.94 0.50 11.01
C ALA A 49 -14.09 -0.62 10.39
N ALA A 50 -12.91 -0.27 9.88
CA ALA A 50 -11.96 -1.23 9.31
C ALA A 50 -11.47 -2.25 10.36
N VAL A 51 -11.16 -1.80 11.57
CA VAL A 51 -10.76 -2.68 12.68
C VAL A 51 -11.86 -3.70 13.01
N ARG A 52 -13.12 -3.25 13.11
CA ARG A 52 -14.25 -4.16 13.34
C ARG A 52 -14.39 -5.18 12.20
N GLN A 53 -14.36 -4.73 10.95
CA GLN A 53 -14.44 -5.59 9.77
C GLN A 53 -13.30 -6.62 9.73
N LEU A 54 -12.08 -6.21 10.07
CA LEU A 54 -10.92 -7.09 10.12
C LEU A 54 -11.07 -8.14 11.22
N PHE A 55 -11.55 -7.75 12.40
CA PHE A 55 -11.80 -8.67 13.49
C PHE A 55 -12.88 -9.72 13.12
N GLU A 56 -14.01 -9.29 12.55
CA GLU A 56 -15.07 -10.18 12.08
C GLU A 56 -14.57 -11.18 11.03
N LYS A 57 -13.70 -10.72 10.12
CA LYS A 57 -13.17 -11.54 9.01
C LYS A 57 -12.07 -12.51 9.46
N THR A 58 -11.24 -12.13 10.42
CA THR A 58 -9.99 -12.85 10.74
C THR A 58 -9.95 -13.44 12.13
N GLY A 59 -10.77 -12.95 13.06
CA GLY A 59 -10.70 -13.23 14.50
C GLY A 59 -9.47 -12.60 15.17
N GLN A 60 -8.68 -11.79 14.45
CA GLN A 60 -7.44 -11.20 14.95
C GLN A 60 -7.62 -9.70 15.24
N GLN A 61 -6.96 -9.24 16.30
CA GLN A 61 -6.95 -7.83 16.64
C GLN A 61 -6.00 -7.06 15.72
N VAL A 62 -6.50 -5.98 15.10
CA VAL A 62 -5.72 -5.02 14.33
C VAL A 62 -5.84 -3.65 15.00
N VAL A 63 -4.77 -2.89 15.04
CA VAL A 63 -4.76 -1.56 15.66
C VAL A 63 -4.82 -0.48 14.59
N PHE A 64 -5.76 0.45 14.73
CA PHE A 64 -5.79 1.67 13.92
C PHE A 64 -5.03 2.79 14.62
N VAL A 65 -4.16 3.47 13.87
CA VAL A 65 -3.46 4.68 14.32
C VAL A 65 -3.72 5.81 13.33
N ALA A 66 -4.28 6.90 13.83
CA ALA A 66 -4.51 8.09 13.01
C ALA A 66 -3.18 8.67 12.53
N CYS A 67 -3.05 8.84 11.20
CA CYS A 67 -1.84 9.34 10.56
C CYS A 67 -2.19 10.03 9.24
N ASP A 68 -1.73 11.26 9.09
CA ASP A 68 -1.61 11.92 7.79
C ASP A 68 -0.19 11.72 7.28
N ILE A 69 -0.02 10.90 6.27
CA ILE A 69 1.29 10.56 5.71
C ILE A 69 1.96 11.74 5.01
N THR A 70 1.20 12.78 4.62
CA THR A 70 1.76 14.01 4.00
C THR A 70 2.48 14.91 5.00
N SER A 71 2.37 14.61 6.31
CA SER A 71 2.99 15.33 7.42
C SER A 71 4.04 14.49 8.13
N ALA A 72 5.30 14.93 8.09
CA ALA A 72 6.41 14.27 8.79
C ALA A 72 6.16 14.18 10.31
N GLY A 73 5.58 15.22 10.91
CA GLY A 73 5.22 15.23 12.34
C GLY A 73 4.16 14.20 12.66
N SER A 74 3.14 14.05 11.79
CA SER A 74 2.09 13.04 11.94
C SER A 74 2.65 11.62 11.81
N CYS A 75 3.52 11.36 10.83
CA CYS A 75 4.20 10.07 10.68
C CYS A 75 4.99 9.71 11.95
N LYS A 76 5.85 10.62 12.43
CA LYS A 76 6.64 10.40 13.66
C LYS A 76 5.76 10.11 14.88
N ALA A 77 4.67 10.87 15.06
CA ALA A 77 3.74 10.67 16.17
C ALA A 77 3.01 9.31 16.08
N ALA A 78 2.62 8.89 14.87
CA ALA A 78 2.00 7.58 14.66
C ALA A 78 2.97 6.45 15.00
N LEU A 79 4.22 6.53 14.53
CA LEU A 79 5.24 5.51 14.81
C LEU A 79 5.63 5.46 16.29
N ALA A 80 5.64 6.59 16.99
CA ALA A 80 5.86 6.64 18.44
C ALA A 80 4.75 5.86 19.19
N LYS A 81 3.48 6.05 18.83
CA LYS A 81 2.34 5.31 19.41
C LYS A 81 2.45 3.81 19.15
N ILE A 82 2.83 3.40 17.94
CA ILE A 82 3.06 1.99 17.61
C ILE A 82 4.18 1.42 18.47
N SER A 83 5.29 2.15 18.57
CA SER A 83 6.45 1.75 19.38
C SER A 83 6.08 1.56 20.86
N GLU A 84 5.33 2.49 21.44
CA GLU A 84 4.85 2.38 22.84
C GLU A 84 3.94 1.17 23.03
N HIS A 85 3.00 0.94 22.11
CA HIS A 85 2.10 -0.19 22.17
C HIS A 85 2.84 -1.52 22.08
N GLU A 86 3.80 -1.68 21.14
CA GLU A 86 4.61 -2.89 21.01
C GLU A 86 5.50 -3.14 22.24
N LYS A 87 6.10 -2.09 22.81
CA LYS A 87 6.87 -2.21 24.05
C LYS A 87 6.01 -2.70 25.21
N SER A 88 4.79 -2.19 25.34
CA SER A 88 3.84 -2.60 26.35
C SER A 88 3.42 -4.05 26.19
N LEU A 89 3.07 -4.47 24.97
CA LEU A 89 2.65 -5.84 24.67
C LEU A 89 3.73 -6.89 24.95
N LEU A 90 4.96 -6.58 24.55
CA LEU A 90 6.06 -7.55 24.59
C LEU A 90 6.93 -7.41 25.85
N GLN A 91 6.68 -6.40 26.69
CA GLN A 91 7.52 -6.04 27.85
C GLN A 91 9.01 -5.89 27.47
N LYS A 92 9.26 -5.39 26.24
CA LYS A 92 10.59 -5.16 25.67
C LYS A 92 10.96 -3.70 25.72
N GLN A 93 12.26 -3.42 25.82
CA GLN A 93 12.78 -2.04 25.77
C GLN A 93 12.71 -1.42 24.37
N GLN A 94 12.75 -2.23 23.32
CA GLN A 94 12.71 -1.77 21.93
C GLN A 94 11.52 -2.37 21.18
N ALA A 95 10.83 -1.51 20.44
CA ALA A 95 9.84 -1.91 19.47
C ALA A 95 10.54 -2.23 18.13
N HIS A 96 9.89 -3.07 17.33
CA HIS A 96 10.38 -3.54 16.07
C HIS A 96 9.26 -3.49 15.03
N ILE A 97 9.57 -3.13 13.81
CA ILE A 97 8.68 -3.20 12.65
C ILE A 97 9.37 -4.06 11.59
N ASP A 98 8.71 -5.14 11.21
CA ASP A 98 9.22 -6.09 10.23
C ASP A 98 8.78 -5.75 8.80
N ILE A 99 7.54 -5.26 8.66
CA ILE A 99 6.90 -5.04 7.37
C ILE A 99 6.30 -3.63 7.34
N LEU A 100 6.66 -2.86 6.32
CA LEU A 100 5.98 -1.62 5.94
C LEU A 100 5.31 -1.78 4.59
N ILE A 101 3.99 -1.53 4.51
CA ILE A 101 3.25 -1.48 3.25
C ILE A 101 2.77 -0.05 3.02
N ASN A 102 3.34 0.60 2.01
CA ASN A 102 2.92 1.93 1.56
C ASN A 102 1.80 1.78 0.52
N SER A 103 0.54 1.70 1.00
CA SER A 103 -0.64 1.51 0.15
C SER A 103 -1.56 2.73 0.10
N ALA A 104 -1.31 3.77 0.91
CA ALA A 104 -2.06 5.01 0.80
C ALA A 104 -1.77 5.72 -0.52
N GLY A 105 -2.82 6.16 -1.20
CA GLY A 105 -2.70 6.89 -2.45
C GLY A 105 -4.02 7.54 -2.85
N VAL A 106 -3.92 8.49 -3.75
CA VAL A 106 -5.04 9.15 -4.42
C VAL A 106 -4.88 9.01 -5.92
N TYR A 107 -6.00 8.99 -6.61
CA TYR A 107 -6.11 9.00 -8.06
C TYR A 107 -7.02 10.13 -8.48
N GLU A 108 -6.65 10.80 -9.52
CA GLU A 108 -7.50 11.80 -10.17
C GLU A 108 -7.25 11.72 -11.68
N GLU A 109 -8.34 11.53 -12.41
CA GLU A 109 -8.34 11.54 -13.88
C GLU A 109 -8.54 12.97 -14.33
N GLN A 110 -7.45 13.58 -14.75
CA GLN A 110 -7.46 14.97 -15.22
C GLN A 110 -6.40 15.17 -16.29
N ARG A 111 -6.85 15.69 -17.44
CA ARG A 111 -5.96 16.03 -18.55
C ARG A 111 -5.07 17.20 -18.16
N LEU A 112 -3.87 17.24 -18.74
CA LEU A 112 -2.85 18.23 -18.36
C LEU A 112 -3.34 19.68 -18.48
N GLU A 113 -4.12 19.99 -19.51
CA GLU A 113 -4.66 21.33 -19.75
C GLU A 113 -5.62 21.82 -18.66
N ASN A 114 -6.18 20.92 -17.84
CA ASN A 114 -7.12 21.23 -16.78
C ASN A 114 -6.50 21.06 -15.38
N MET A 115 -5.26 20.57 -15.31
CA MET A 115 -4.57 20.30 -14.02
C MET A 115 -4.24 21.60 -13.31
N SER A 116 -4.76 21.79 -12.12
CA SER A 116 -4.35 22.88 -11.24
C SER A 116 -3.10 22.53 -10.42
N GLU A 117 -2.39 23.55 -9.93
CA GLU A 117 -1.27 23.36 -9.00
C GLU A 117 -1.70 22.62 -7.73
N ALA A 118 -2.91 22.93 -7.22
CA ALA A 118 -3.45 22.25 -6.04
C ALA A 118 -3.73 20.76 -6.26
N ASP A 119 -4.21 20.37 -7.45
CA ASP A 119 -4.44 18.98 -7.80
C ASP A 119 -3.09 18.24 -7.94
N TYR A 120 -2.11 18.89 -8.59
CA TYR A 120 -0.74 18.37 -8.67
C TYR A 120 -0.17 18.12 -7.27
N ASP A 121 -0.25 19.12 -6.39
CA ASP A 121 0.27 19.01 -5.02
C ASP A 121 -0.43 17.90 -4.24
N ALA A 122 -1.76 17.78 -4.34
CA ALA A 122 -2.53 16.74 -3.65
C ALA A 122 -2.09 15.33 -4.06
N ILE A 123 -1.86 15.11 -5.36
CA ILE A 123 -1.40 13.82 -5.91
C ILE A 123 0.04 13.55 -5.46
N MET A 124 0.95 14.49 -5.68
CA MET A 124 2.38 14.31 -5.39
C MET A 124 2.64 14.22 -3.88
N ASP A 125 2.01 15.05 -3.08
CA ASP A 125 2.13 15.02 -1.62
C ASP A 125 1.65 13.70 -1.03
N THR A 126 0.53 13.17 -1.54
CA THR A 126 0.02 11.89 -1.03
C THR A 126 0.84 10.70 -1.53
N ASN A 127 1.00 10.58 -2.86
CA ASN A 127 1.54 9.38 -3.46
C ASN A 127 3.06 9.26 -3.32
N VAL A 128 3.79 10.38 -3.41
CA VAL A 128 5.26 10.40 -3.41
C VAL A 128 5.81 10.81 -2.04
N LYS A 129 5.53 12.04 -1.64
CA LYS A 129 6.04 12.59 -0.37
C LYS A 129 5.55 11.78 0.83
N GLY A 130 4.27 11.37 0.84
CA GLY A 130 3.71 10.55 1.91
C GLY A 130 4.39 9.19 2.03
N THR A 131 4.65 8.52 0.91
CA THR A 131 5.41 7.27 0.86
C THR A 131 6.82 7.45 1.44
N LEU A 132 7.51 8.52 1.04
CA LEU A 132 8.85 8.84 1.51
C LEU A 132 8.87 9.16 3.01
N LEU A 133 7.98 10.04 3.48
CA LEU A 133 7.94 10.48 4.88
C LEU A 133 7.60 9.34 5.84
N LEU A 134 6.64 8.47 5.46
CA LEU A 134 6.30 7.32 6.29
C LEU A 134 7.44 6.31 6.31
N THR A 135 8.07 6.03 5.17
CA THR A 135 9.26 5.17 5.11
C THR A 135 10.36 5.72 6.01
N GLN A 136 10.70 7.00 5.87
CA GLN A 136 11.70 7.65 6.72
C GLN A 136 11.40 7.54 8.22
N ALA A 137 10.13 7.70 8.60
CA ALA A 137 9.72 7.57 10.00
C ALA A 137 9.79 6.13 10.52
N CYS A 138 9.61 5.12 9.67
CA CYS A 138 9.70 3.71 10.02
C CYS A 138 11.15 3.21 10.18
N LEU A 139 12.10 3.72 9.37
CA LEU A 139 13.47 3.21 9.32
C LEU A 139 14.15 3.05 10.71
N PRO A 140 14.00 3.97 11.68
CA PRO A 140 14.61 3.81 13.00
C PRO A 140 14.05 2.63 13.82
N LEU A 141 12.89 2.09 13.41
CA LEU A 141 12.22 0.94 14.04
C LEU A 141 12.33 -0.33 13.19
N MET A 142 12.94 -0.27 12.01
CA MET A 142 13.19 -1.43 11.15
C MET A 142 14.64 -1.89 11.31
N TYR A 143 14.83 -3.19 11.32
CA TYR A 143 16.14 -3.81 11.51
C TYR A 143 16.42 -4.83 10.40
N GLU A 144 17.50 -5.59 10.57
CA GLU A 144 17.88 -6.65 9.64
C GLU A 144 16.75 -7.66 9.42
N GLY A 145 16.46 -7.94 8.15
CA GLY A 145 15.33 -8.75 7.71
C GLY A 145 14.05 -7.96 7.42
N GLY A 146 14.04 -6.64 7.66
CA GLY A 146 12.89 -5.79 7.37
C GLY A 146 12.50 -5.79 5.89
N ASN A 147 11.22 -5.51 5.63
CA ASN A 147 10.69 -5.49 4.27
C ASN A 147 9.74 -4.31 4.05
N ILE A 148 9.96 -3.57 2.98
CA ILE A 148 9.10 -2.47 2.52
C ILE A 148 8.45 -2.88 1.20
N VAL A 149 7.12 -2.79 1.14
CA VAL A 149 6.36 -3.01 -0.10
C VAL A 149 5.64 -1.72 -0.45
N ASN A 150 6.06 -1.10 -1.53
CA ASN A 150 5.41 0.09 -2.08
C ASN A 150 4.32 -0.31 -3.08
N ILE A 151 3.20 0.40 -3.07
CA ILE A 151 2.12 0.19 -4.05
C ILE A 151 2.15 1.34 -5.04
N ALA A 152 2.66 1.02 -6.25
CA ALA A 152 2.61 1.95 -7.37
C ALA A 152 1.32 1.72 -8.20
N SER A 153 1.45 1.56 -9.50
CA SER A 153 0.41 1.24 -10.48
C SER A 153 1.07 0.80 -11.79
N ASP A 154 0.35 0.12 -12.64
CA ASP A 154 0.68 -0.05 -14.06
C ASP A 154 0.96 1.30 -14.74
N ALA A 155 0.20 2.35 -14.36
CA ALA A 155 0.41 3.73 -14.78
C ALA A 155 1.79 4.31 -14.41
N GLY A 156 2.49 3.73 -13.44
CA GLY A 156 3.87 4.09 -13.09
C GLY A 156 4.94 3.34 -13.90
N VAL A 157 4.53 2.32 -14.65
CA VAL A 157 5.38 1.52 -15.54
C VAL A 157 5.15 1.93 -17.00
N ASN A 158 3.88 2.07 -17.36
CA ASN A 158 3.42 2.55 -18.66
C ASN A 158 2.69 3.89 -18.50
N GLY A 159 2.43 4.60 -19.60
CA GLY A 159 1.55 5.77 -19.57
C GLY A 159 0.08 5.37 -19.68
N ASN A 160 -0.80 6.03 -18.91
CA ASN A 160 -2.24 5.89 -19.02
C ASN A 160 -2.88 7.21 -19.47
N TYR A 161 -3.94 7.13 -20.26
CA TYR A 161 -4.65 8.30 -20.76
C TYR A 161 -5.32 9.08 -19.62
N GLY A 162 -5.36 10.41 -19.78
CA GLY A 162 -6.13 11.30 -18.90
C GLY A 162 -5.57 11.50 -17.49
N CYS A 163 -4.41 10.93 -17.13
CA CYS A 163 -3.87 11.03 -15.79
C CYS A 163 -2.33 11.21 -15.70
N PRO A 164 -1.74 12.19 -16.43
CA PRO A 164 -0.29 12.31 -16.53
C PRO A 164 0.41 12.56 -15.20
N VAL A 165 -0.18 13.33 -14.29
CA VAL A 165 0.40 13.59 -12.95
C VAL A 165 0.33 12.34 -12.06
N TYR A 166 -0.76 11.58 -12.15
CA TYR A 166 -0.84 10.29 -11.46
C TYR A 166 0.24 9.33 -11.97
N CYS A 167 0.40 9.18 -13.30
CA CYS A 167 1.47 8.38 -13.90
C CYS A 167 2.85 8.81 -13.38
N ALA A 168 3.13 10.13 -13.38
CA ALA A 168 4.39 10.66 -12.86
C ALA A 168 4.59 10.31 -11.37
N SER A 169 3.54 10.43 -10.55
CA SER A 169 3.60 10.10 -9.12
C SER A 169 3.90 8.62 -8.88
N LYS A 170 3.27 7.72 -9.65
CA LYS A 170 3.49 6.27 -9.53
C LYS A 170 4.81 5.83 -10.13
N GLY A 171 5.28 6.50 -11.20
CA GLY A 171 6.64 6.35 -11.74
C GLY A 171 7.71 6.78 -10.73
N ALA A 172 7.46 7.86 -9.99
CA ALA A 172 8.35 8.28 -8.91
C ALA A 172 8.45 7.22 -7.79
N VAL A 173 7.33 6.55 -7.41
CA VAL A 173 7.34 5.45 -6.43
C VAL A 173 8.13 4.25 -6.95
N VAL A 174 8.04 3.93 -8.25
CA VAL A 174 8.84 2.87 -8.89
C VAL A 174 10.33 3.20 -8.80
N ALA A 175 10.74 4.42 -9.16
CA ALA A 175 12.13 4.85 -9.09
C ALA A 175 12.65 4.89 -7.64
N LEU A 176 11.85 5.43 -6.71
CA LEU A 176 12.14 5.46 -5.27
C LEU A 176 12.36 4.05 -4.71
N THR A 177 11.54 3.07 -5.12
CA THR A 177 11.71 1.67 -4.70
C THR A 177 13.08 1.13 -5.06
N ARG A 178 13.53 1.34 -6.30
CA ARG A 178 14.86 0.88 -6.76
C ARG A 178 15.99 1.54 -6.00
N ALA A 179 15.91 2.86 -5.79
CA ALA A 179 16.91 3.60 -5.04
C ALA A 179 17.01 3.12 -3.60
N LEU A 180 15.87 3.01 -2.90
CA LEU A 180 15.83 2.53 -1.52
C LEU A 180 16.30 1.07 -1.39
N ALA A 181 16.04 0.23 -2.40
CA ALA A 181 16.53 -1.15 -2.40
C ALA A 181 18.06 -1.23 -2.40
N LEU A 182 18.74 -0.29 -3.06
CA LEU A 182 20.21 -0.18 -3.05
C LEU A 182 20.71 0.41 -1.72
N ASP A 183 20.08 1.48 -1.25
CA ASP A 183 20.53 2.21 -0.07
C ASP A 183 20.34 1.43 1.24
N LEU A 184 19.28 0.60 1.32
CA LEU A 184 18.88 -0.09 2.55
C LEU A 184 19.36 -1.55 2.61
N ALA A 185 19.90 -2.09 1.52
CA ALA A 185 20.51 -3.42 1.51
C ALA A 185 21.82 -3.42 2.33
N PRO A 186 22.17 -4.55 2.98
CA PRO A 186 21.45 -5.82 3.01
C PRO A 186 20.37 -5.89 4.09
N ALA A 187 20.21 -4.86 4.93
CA ALA A 187 19.38 -4.93 6.14
C ALA A 187 17.88 -4.98 5.83
N ILE A 188 17.42 -4.20 4.85
CA ILE A 188 16.00 -4.05 4.52
C ILE A 188 15.82 -4.27 3.02
N ARG A 189 14.84 -5.11 2.66
CA ARG A 189 14.42 -5.29 1.27
C ARG A 189 13.32 -4.30 0.91
N VAL A 190 13.34 -3.78 -0.31
CA VAL A 190 12.33 -2.84 -0.80
C VAL A 190 11.85 -3.28 -2.17
N ASN A 191 10.55 -3.54 -2.31
CA ASN A 191 9.94 -3.98 -3.56
C ASN A 191 8.66 -3.18 -3.86
N CYS A 192 8.20 -3.23 -5.08
CA CYS A 192 7.02 -2.52 -5.55
C CYS A 192 6.03 -3.48 -6.20
N VAL A 193 4.76 -3.35 -5.86
CA VAL A 193 3.64 -3.98 -6.57
C VAL A 193 2.92 -2.91 -7.37
N CYS A 194 2.66 -3.19 -8.64
CA CYS A 194 2.05 -2.29 -9.62
C CYS A 194 0.72 -2.90 -10.11
N PRO A 195 -0.39 -2.67 -9.39
CA PRO A 195 -1.70 -3.10 -9.86
C PRO A 195 -2.16 -2.23 -11.02
N ALA A 196 -3.03 -2.79 -11.87
CA ALA A 196 -3.91 -2.01 -12.74
C ALA A 196 -5.25 -1.73 -12.03
N ASP A 197 -6.38 -1.68 -12.77
CA ASP A 197 -7.69 -1.42 -12.16
C ASP A 197 -8.12 -2.53 -11.21
N VAL A 198 -8.48 -2.13 -10.01
CA VAL A 198 -8.87 -3.03 -8.92
C VAL A 198 -10.20 -2.58 -8.32
N ASP A 199 -11.13 -3.51 -8.13
CA ASP A 199 -12.41 -3.25 -7.46
C ASP A 199 -12.19 -2.77 -6.03
N THR A 200 -12.25 -1.46 -5.86
CA THR A 200 -11.99 -0.74 -4.62
C THR A 200 -12.81 0.55 -4.55
N PRO A 201 -12.94 1.17 -3.37
CA PRO A 201 -13.59 2.48 -3.26
C PRO A 201 -12.89 3.60 -4.06
N LEU A 202 -11.64 3.42 -4.46
CA LEU A 202 -10.92 4.35 -5.34
C LEU A 202 -11.51 4.28 -6.75
N LEU A 203 -11.64 3.08 -7.30
CA LEU A 203 -12.24 2.85 -8.61
C LEU A 203 -13.72 3.25 -8.65
N ALA A 204 -14.47 2.97 -7.59
CA ALA A 204 -15.88 3.37 -7.51
C ALA A 204 -16.04 4.89 -7.60
N ARG A 205 -15.14 5.68 -7.02
CA ARG A 205 -15.11 7.14 -7.17
C ARG A 205 -14.74 7.56 -8.59
N GLN A 206 -13.71 6.96 -9.17
CA GLN A 206 -13.31 7.22 -10.55
C GLN A 206 -14.48 7.05 -11.54
N LEU A 207 -15.28 5.98 -11.39
CA LEU A 207 -16.45 5.75 -12.24
C LEU A 207 -17.57 6.79 -12.04
N VAL A 208 -17.72 7.33 -10.84
CA VAL A 208 -18.64 8.45 -10.57
C VAL A 208 -18.12 9.74 -11.22
N ASP A 209 -16.84 10.02 -11.07
CA ASP A 209 -16.19 11.24 -11.58
C ASP A 209 -16.14 11.23 -13.13
N ALA A 210 -16.04 10.04 -13.75
CA ALA A 210 -16.11 9.86 -15.21
C ALA A 210 -17.47 10.26 -15.81
N ASN A 211 -18.50 10.47 -14.99
CA ASN A 211 -19.82 10.96 -15.38
C ASN A 211 -20.42 10.24 -16.62
N GLY A 212 -20.27 8.90 -16.65
CA GLY A 212 -20.78 8.07 -17.75
C GLY A 212 -19.90 8.01 -19.00
N GLY A 213 -18.67 8.54 -18.95
CA GLY A 213 -17.72 8.46 -20.06
C GLY A 213 -17.26 7.04 -20.37
N TYR A 214 -17.24 6.15 -19.36
CA TYR A 214 -16.99 4.71 -19.51
C TYR A 214 -17.60 3.93 -18.33
N THR A 215 -17.77 2.63 -18.51
CA THR A 215 -18.36 1.72 -17.52
C THR A 215 -17.33 0.69 -17.03
N LEU A 216 -17.67 -0.02 -15.96
CA LEU A 216 -16.88 -1.15 -15.48
C LEU A 216 -16.71 -2.23 -16.56
N ALA A 217 -17.70 -2.43 -17.43
CA ALA A 217 -17.63 -3.39 -18.53
C ALA A 217 -16.64 -2.94 -19.60
N ASP A 218 -16.60 -1.64 -19.90
CA ASP A 218 -15.63 -1.07 -20.85
C ASP A 218 -14.20 -1.25 -20.32
N MET A 219 -13.98 -0.97 -19.05
CA MET A 219 -12.69 -1.20 -18.40
C MET A 219 -12.30 -2.67 -18.47
N ALA A 220 -13.20 -3.58 -18.08
CA ALA A 220 -12.95 -5.02 -18.10
C ALA A 220 -12.56 -5.56 -19.48
N ALA A 221 -13.15 -5.02 -20.53
CA ALA A 221 -12.87 -5.41 -21.92
C ALA A 221 -11.46 -5.06 -22.40
N ALA A 222 -10.80 -4.10 -21.76
CA ALA A 222 -9.41 -3.72 -22.08
C ALA A 222 -8.36 -4.74 -21.56
N TYR A 223 -8.74 -5.60 -20.62
CA TYR A 223 -7.83 -6.56 -20.02
C TYR A 223 -7.79 -7.89 -20.77
N PRO A 224 -6.61 -8.48 -21.03
CA PRO A 224 -6.51 -9.84 -21.56
C PRO A 224 -7.26 -10.89 -20.72
N LEU A 225 -7.34 -10.72 -19.39
CA LEU A 225 -8.13 -11.59 -18.53
C LEU A 225 -9.64 -11.28 -18.53
N GLY A 226 -10.10 -10.30 -19.31
CA GLY A 226 -11.52 -9.94 -19.47
C GLY A 226 -12.20 -9.39 -18.21
N ARG A 227 -11.42 -8.93 -17.23
CA ARG A 227 -11.94 -8.39 -15.96
C ARG A 227 -10.92 -7.51 -15.28
N ILE A 228 -11.39 -6.64 -14.40
CA ILE A 228 -10.53 -5.94 -13.43
C ILE A 228 -10.09 -6.88 -12.30
N GLY A 229 -9.07 -6.47 -11.54
CA GLY A 229 -8.58 -7.19 -10.37
C GLY A 229 -9.48 -7.06 -9.15
N ARG A 230 -9.34 -7.97 -8.20
CA ARG A 230 -9.93 -7.85 -6.85
C ARG A 230 -8.85 -7.46 -5.85
N ALA A 231 -9.23 -6.70 -4.82
CA ALA A 231 -8.29 -6.28 -3.78
C ALA A 231 -7.57 -7.46 -3.12
N GLU A 232 -8.24 -8.59 -2.93
CA GLU A 232 -7.66 -9.80 -2.36
C GLU A 232 -6.59 -10.46 -3.25
N GLU A 233 -6.67 -10.30 -4.58
CA GLU A 233 -5.67 -10.83 -5.52
C GLU A 233 -4.38 -10.02 -5.42
N ILE A 234 -4.50 -8.70 -5.38
CA ILE A 234 -3.35 -7.81 -5.19
C ILE A 234 -2.72 -8.01 -3.80
N ALA A 235 -3.56 -8.09 -2.76
CA ALA A 235 -3.11 -8.34 -1.39
C ALA A 235 -2.36 -9.67 -1.25
N HIS A 236 -2.73 -10.70 -2.05
CA HIS A 236 -2.00 -11.97 -2.08
C HIS A 236 -0.56 -11.76 -2.55
N VAL A 237 -0.36 -11.02 -3.63
CA VAL A 237 0.98 -10.71 -4.14
C VAL A 237 1.76 -9.86 -3.14
N ILE A 238 1.14 -8.82 -2.56
CA ILE A 238 1.76 -7.98 -1.53
C ILE A 238 2.28 -8.83 -0.36
N CYS A 239 1.44 -9.69 0.21
CA CYS A 239 1.83 -10.53 1.34
C CYS A 239 2.91 -11.56 0.94
N SER A 240 2.86 -12.08 -0.28
CA SER A 240 3.92 -12.94 -0.81
C SER A 240 5.24 -12.18 -0.89
N VAL A 241 5.27 -10.98 -1.46
CA VAL A 241 6.47 -10.12 -1.54
C VAL A 241 6.98 -9.72 -0.15
N ALA A 242 6.07 -9.49 0.80
CA ALA A 242 6.39 -9.18 2.19
C ALA A 242 6.95 -10.38 2.96
N SER A 243 6.74 -11.60 2.48
CA SER A 243 7.17 -12.83 3.13
C SER A 243 8.69 -12.88 3.35
N PRO A 244 9.16 -13.31 4.54
CA PRO A 244 10.58 -13.60 4.77
C PRO A 244 11.14 -14.68 3.84
N ALA A 245 10.29 -15.57 3.30
CA ALA A 245 10.71 -16.62 2.36
C ALA A 245 11.27 -16.05 1.05
N ASN A 246 10.89 -14.81 0.67
CA ASN A 246 11.43 -14.11 -0.51
C ASN A 246 12.70 -13.30 -0.20
N SER A 247 13.61 -13.86 0.59
CA SER A 247 14.80 -13.17 1.13
C SER A 247 15.78 -12.66 0.07
N PHE A 248 15.74 -13.20 -1.15
CA PHE A 248 16.61 -12.77 -2.26
C PHE A 248 15.94 -11.77 -3.22
N MET A 249 14.77 -11.23 -2.85
CA MET A 249 14.01 -10.28 -3.68
C MET A 249 14.12 -8.87 -3.09
N THR A 250 14.82 -7.97 -3.79
CA THR A 250 14.83 -6.53 -3.52
C THR A 250 14.93 -5.74 -4.82
N GLY A 251 14.38 -4.53 -4.87
CA GLY A 251 14.34 -3.67 -6.06
C GLY A 251 13.38 -4.14 -7.17
N SER A 252 12.59 -5.19 -6.92
CA SER A 252 11.66 -5.74 -7.91
C SER A 252 10.44 -4.86 -8.10
N ILE A 253 10.01 -4.73 -9.36
CA ILE A 253 8.79 -4.04 -9.76
C ILE A 253 7.87 -5.12 -10.37
N ILE A 254 6.75 -5.38 -9.69
CA ILE A 254 5.89 -6.53 -9.97
C ILE A 254 4.54 -6.03 -10.46
N THR A 255 4.24 -6.21 -11.74
CA THR A 255 2.92 -5.89 -12.29
C THR A 255 1.91 -6.97 -11.92
N VAL A 256 0.70 -6.54 -11.54
CA VAL A 256 -0.45 -7.42 -11.22
C VAL A 256 -1.66 -6.78 -11.90
N ASP A 257 -1.75 -6.95 -13.19
CA ASP A 257 -2.45 -6.06 -14.10
C ASP A 257 -3.36 -6.78 -15.12
N GLY A 258 -3.64 -8.05 -14.93
CA GLY A 258 -4.48 -8.83 -15.85
C GLY A 258 -3.92 -8.94 -17.27
N GLY A 259 -2.64 -8.61 -17.46
CA GLY A 259 -1.93 -8.70 -18.73
C GLY A 259 -1.99 -7.44 -19.59
N ILE A 260 -2.55 -6.31 -19.10
CA ILE A 260 -2.71 -5.09 -19.91
C ILE A 260 -1.37 -4.49 -20.34
N THR A 261 -0.30 -4.71 -19.59
CA THR A 261 1.05 -4.22 -19.93
C THR A 261 1.95 -5.25 -20.60
N ALA A 262 1.42 -6.42 -20.98
CA ALA A 262 2.22 -7.51 -21.56
C ALA A 262 2.42 -7.39 -23.08
N GLY A 263 1.73 -6.45 -23.73
CA GLY A 263 1.77 -6.24 -25.17
C GLY A 263 2.18 -4.84 -25.59
#